data_fe1e223a392deb1cd6924ed87e4d8a36
#
_entry.id   fe1e223a392deb1cd6924ed87e4d8a36
#
_cell.length_a   1.000
_cell.length_b   1.000
_cell.length_c   1.000
_cell.angle_alpha   90.00
_cell.angle_beta   90.00
_cell.angle_gamma   90.00
#
_symmetry.space_group_name_H-M   'P 1'
#
loop_
_entity.id
_entity.type
_entity.pdbx_description
1 polymer ?
#
loop_
_entity_poly.entity_id
_entity_poly.type
_entity_poly.pdbx_seq_one_letter_code
_entity_poly.pdbx_strand_id
1 'polypeptide(L)'
;MATKLPRRDVMGTATVAAAAVLAATLPPRMARAQATPPVPKVEYTPKKLAFDPAKVPGLSEKLLTSHYDNNYSGAVRRLNAITAQLAALDVAAAPVFVVNGLKREELIAANSMIIHELYFDSLAGGGEPSGALAEALTRDFGSLARWKAEFAATGKALGGGSGWVLLSWSPRDKRLINTWAADHTMTLAGGRPILALDMYEHAYQMDYGARAAAYVDAFMQNIRWTNAQALFERYARET
;
A
#
# COMPACT_ATOMS: atom_id res chain seq x y z
N MET A 1 27.87 18.72 -68.96
CA MET A 1 26.77 19.06 -69.88
C MET A 1 25.65 19.68 -69.07
N ALA A 2 25.50 21.00 -69.22
CA ALA A 2 24.48 21.78 -68.46
C ALA A 2 23.34 22.10 -69.41
N THR A 3 22.13 21.72 -69.01
CA THR A 3 20.92 22.09 -69.74
C THR A 3 20.17 23.16 -68.96
N LYS A 4 20.19 24.40 -69.51
CA LYS A 4 19.36 25.52 -69.08
C LYS A 4 17.94 25.35 -69.63
N LEU A 5 16.93 25.64 -68.79
CA LEU A 5 15.56 25.87 -69.21
C LEU A 5 15.14 27.34 -69.05
N PRO A 6 14.29 27.87 -69.93
CA PRO A 6 14.08 29.30 -70.06
C PRO A 6 12.97 29.87 -69.14
N ARG A 7 13.15 31.13 -68.76
CA ARG A 7 12.16 32.01 -68.13
C ARG A 7 11.06 32.37 -69.13
N ARG A 8 9.80 32.28 -68.65
CA ARG A 8 8.68 32.97 -69.32
C ARG A 8 8.10 34.03 -68.35
N ASP A 9 8.27 35.28 -68.76
CA ASP A 9 7.59 36.45 -68.20
C ASP A 9 6.13 36.43 -68.66
N VAL A 10 5.18 36.57 -67.69
CA VAL A 10 3.83 36.96 -68.01
C VAL A 10 3.46 38.08 -67.05
N MET A 11 3.47 39.30 -67.56
CA MET A 11 2.83 40.46 -66.90
C MET A 11 1.30 40.35 -67.03
N GLY A 12 0.65 40.29 -65.89
CA GLY A 12 -0.83 40.45 -65.77
C GLY A 12 -1.16 41.44 -64.72
N THR A 13 -1.51 42.67 -65.14
CA THR A 13 -2.05 43.74 -64.26
C THR A 13 -3.46 43.34 -63.83
N ALA A 14 -3.64 43.08 -62.53
CA ALA A 14 -4.96 42.96 -61.93
C ALA A 14 -5.15 44.03 -60.85
N THR A 15 -6.06 44.94 -61.11
CA THR A 15 -6.54 45.99 -60.19
C THR A 15 -7.29 45.34 -59.02
N VAL A 16 -6.78 45.43 -57.80
CA VAL A 16 -7.48 44.95 -56.60
C VAL A 16 -8.11 46.13 -55.88
N ALA A 17 -9.41 46.14 -55.82
CA ALA A 17 -10.19 47.06 -54.99
C ALA A 17 -10.00 46.73 -53.50
N ALA A 18 -9.50 47.67 -52.72
CA ALA A 18 -9.34 47.51 -51.28
C ALA A 18 -10.71 47.68 -50.59
N ALA A 19 -11.27 46.57 -50.11
CA ALA A 19 -12.38 46.60 -49.16
C ALA A 19 -11.77 46.62 -47.73
N ALA A 20 -11.88 47.74 -47.04
CA ALA A 20 -11.48 47.85 -45.63
C ALA A 20 -12.48 47.11 -44.74
N VAL A 21 -12.11 45.93 -44.25
CA VAL A 21 -12.86 45.21 -43.20
C VAL A 21 -12.40 45.76 -41.85
N LEU A 22 -13.24 46.54 -41.16
CA LEU A 22 -13.05 46.86 -39.74
C LEU A 22 -13.21 45.57 -38.91
N ALA A 23 -12.12 44.91 -38.58
CA ALA A 23 -12.12 43.88 -37.58
C ALA A 23 -12.23 44.52 -36.19
N ALA A 24 -13.40 44.44 -35.59
CA ALA A 24 -13.60 44.79 -34.19
C ALA A 24 -12.80 43.80 -33.33
N THR A 25 -11.68 44.22 -32.79
CA THR A 25 -10.91 43.42 -31.83
C THR A 25 -11.64 43.37 -30.49
N LEU A 26 -12.39 42.32 -30.26
CA LEU A 26 -12.90 42.02 -28.93
C LEU A 26 -11.69 41.74 -27.99
N PRO A 27 -11.68 42.33 -26.78
CA PRO A 27 -10.62 42.09 -25.85
C PRO A 27 -10.60 40.58 -25.50
N PRO A 28 -9.41 40.00 -25.30
CA PRO A 28 -9.32 38.57 -24.93
C PRO A 28 -10.09 38.39 -23.63
N ARG A 29 -11.13 37.53 -23.70
CA ARG A 29 -11.91 37.14 -22.54
C ARG A 29 -10.96 36.35 -21.66
N MET A 30 -10.42 36.97 -20.60
CA MET A 30 -9.62 36.25 -19.59
C MET A 30 -10.46 35.07 -19.11
N ALA A 31 -10.07 33.88 -19.51
CA ALA A 31 -10.64 32.69 -18.98
C ALA A 31 -10.37 32.69 -17.47
N ARG A 32 -11.43 32.93 -16.70
CA ARG A 32 -11.36 32.84 -15.24
C ARG A 32 -10.96 31.41 -14.93
N ALA A 33 -9.72 31.23 -14.46
CA ALA A 33 -9.25 29.94 -14.00
C ALA A 33 -10.29 29.40 -13.00
N GLN A 34 -10.99 28.35 -13.39
CA GLN A 34 -11.89 27.68 -12.47
C GLN A 34 -11.03 27.18 -11.32
N ALA A 35 -11.32 27.65 -10.11
CA ALA A 35 -10.66 27.17 -8.93
C ALA A 35 -10.86 25.65 -8.87
N THR A 36 -9.78 24.89 -8.91
CA THR A 36 -9.81 23.45 -8.76
C THR A 36 -10.46 23.14 -7.42
N PRO A 37 -11.47 22.25 -7.37
CA PRO A 37 -12.08 21.88 -6.09
C PRO A 37 -10.99 21.38 -5.13
N PRO A 38 -11.07 21.71 -3.84
CA PRO A 38 -10.09 21.26 -2.88
C PRO A 38 -10.10 19.72 -2.83
N VAL A 39 -8.91 19.12 -2.78
CA VAL A 39 -8.76 17.68 -2.59
C VAL A 39 -9.36 17.31 -1.21
N PRO A 40 -10.23 16.30 -1.12
CA PRO A 40 -10.82 15.89 0.15
C PRO A 40 -9.73 15.54 1.15
N LYS A 41 -9.76 16.14 2.33
CA LYS A 41 -8.83 15.81 3.42
C LYS A 41 -9.29 14.50 4.07
N VAL A 42 -8.46 13.48 3.96
CA VAL A 42 -8.63 12.23 4.72
C VAL A 42 -7.75 12.32 5.97
N GLU A 43 -8.32 11.99 7.13
CA GLU A 43 -7.59 11.96 8.40
C GLU A 43 -7.75 10.58 9.03
N TYR A 44 -6.64 9.94 9.33
CA TYR A 44 -6.56 8.62 9.93
C TYR A 44 -6.30 8.74 11.43
N THR A 45 -6.90 7.85 12.21
CA THR A 45 -6.68 7.74 13.64
C THR A 45 -6.25 6.32 14.00
N PRO A 46 -5.32 6.14 14.96
CA PRO A 46 -4.90 4.80 15.37
C PRO A 46 -6.10 4.00 15.92
N LYS A 47 -6.25 2.78 15.42
CA LYS A 47 -7.24 1.81 15.89
C LYS A 47 -6.78 1.24 17.23
N LYS A 48 -7.64 1.21 18.22
CA LYS A 48 -7.33 0.64 19.54
C LYS A 48 -7.03 -0.85 19.45
N LEU A 49 -6.08 -1.33 20.27
CA LEU A 49 -5.84 -2.76 20.43
C LEU A 49 -7.12 -3.45 20.91
N ALA A 50 -7.43 -4.60 20.31
CA ALA A 50 -8.59 -5.42 20.68
C ALA A 50 -8.27 -6.43 21.81
N PHE A 51 -7.11 -6.30 22.44
CA PHE A 51 -6.60 -7.19 23.50
C PHE A 51 -5.78 -6.40 24.53
N ASP A 52 -5.53 -7.01 25.67
CA ASP A 52 -4.65 -6.49 26.72
C ASP A 52 -3.20 -6.92 26.43
N PRO A 53 -2.28 -5.99 26.15
CA PRO A 53 -0.90 -6.32 25.83
C PRO A 53 -0.16 -7.10 26.92
N ALA A 54 -0.57 -6.96 28.17
CA ALA A 54 0.02 -7.69 29.30
C ALA A 54 -0.34 -9.18 29.32
N LYS A 55 -1.28 -9.63 28.48
CA LYS A 55 -1.83 -10.99 28.47
C LYS A 55 -1.47 -11.81 27.23
N VAL A 56 -0.50 -11.39 26.44
CA VAL A 56 -0.09 -12.11 25.23
C VAL A 56 1.09 -13.03 25.56
N PRO A 57 0.91 -14.35 25.54
CA PRO A 57 1.99 -15.28 25.88
C PRO A 57 3.20 -15.11 24.93
N GLY A 58 4.38 -15.00 25.52
CA GLY A 58 5.63 -14.89 24.76
C GLY A 58 5.91 -13.52 24.12
N LEU A 59 5.04 -12.54 24.26
CA LEU A 59 5.28 -11.15 23.82
C LEU A 59 5.04 -10.21 25.01
N SER A 60 6.06 -9.44 25.42
CA SER A 60 5.93 -8.56 26.58
C SER A 60 5.01 -7.36 26.31
N GLU A 61 4.35 -6.89 27.35
CA GLU A 61 3.58 -5.64 27.31
C GLU A 61 4.44 -4.48 26.78
N LYS A 62 5.69 -4.40 27.25
CA LYS A 62 6.63 -3.36 26.84
C LYS A 62 6.90 -3.39 25.34
N LEU A 63 7.11 -4.58 24.76
CA LEU A 63 7.30 -4.77 23.32
C LEU A 63 6.07 -4.31 22.56
N LEU A 64 4.89 -4.85 22.91
CA LEU A 64 3.65 -4.59 22.21
C LEU A 64 3.21 -3.12 22.30
N THR A 65 3.35 -2.49 23.45
CA THR A 65 3.06 -1.07 23.65
C THR A 65 4.01 -0.19 22.83
N SER A 66 5.32 -0.48 22.89
CA SER A 66 6.31 0.24 22.09
C SER A 66 6.04 0.12 20.58
N HIS A 67 5.72 -1.07 20.12
CA HIS A 67 5.38 -1.34 18.72
C HIS A 67 4.13 -0.57 18.27
N TYR A 68 3.09 -0.59 19.10
CA TYR A 68 1.85 0.13 18.83
C TYR A 68 2.05 1.66 18.82
N ASP A 69 2.70 2.22 19.84
CA ASP A 69 2.83 3.68 20.01
C ASP A 69 3.79 4.32 19.00
N ASN A 70 4.90 3.63 18.70
CA ASN A 70 5.97 4.20 17.89
C ASN A 70 5.84 3.81 16.41
N ASN A 71 5.64 2.53 16.11
CA ASN A 71 5.64 2.05 14.72
C ASN A 71 4.27 2.20 14.06
N TYR A 72 3.23 1.62 14.65
CA TYR A 72 1.88 1.73 14.09
C TYR A 72 1.32 3.15 14.15
N SER A 73 1.26 3.75 15.35
CA SER A 73 0.75 5.12 15.50
C SER A 73 1.67 6.14 14.82
N GLY A 74 2.97 5.85 14.70
CA GLY A 74 3.92 6.60 13.89
C GLY A 74 3.57 6.60 12.41
N ALA A 75 3.21 5.43 11.85
CA ALA A 75 2.79 5.29 10.46
C ALA A 75 1.51 6.09 10.18
N VAL A 76 0.53 6.06 11.10
CA VAL A 76 -0.71 6.86 11.00
C VAL A 76 -0.40 8.35 10.94
N ARG A 77 0.42 8.85 11.87
CA ARG A 77 0.83 10.27 11.88
C ARG A 77 1.57 10.66 10.60
N ARG A 78 2.48 9.79 10.13
CA ARG A 78 3.24 10.00 8.90
C ARG A 78 2.31 10.07 7.68
N LEU A 79 1.36 9.16 7.56
CA LEU A 79 0.38 9.15 6.47
C LEU A 79 -0.45 10.44 6.44
N ASN A 80 -0.94 10.89 7.59
CA ASN A 80 -1.67 12.17 7.69
C ASN A 80 -0.82 13.36 7.25
N ALA A 81 0.46 13.39 7.63
CA ALA A 81 1.36 14.47 7.21
C ALA A 81 1.62 14.45 5.69
N ILE A 82 1.80 13.28 5.11
CA ILE A 82 2.06 13.11 3.67
C ILE A 82 0.81 13.47 2.85
N THR A 83 -0.36 13.00 3.25
CA THR A 83 -1.62 13.32 2.57
C THR A 83 -1.93 14.82 2.61
N ALA A 84 -1.62 15.49 3.72
CA ALA A 84 -1.74 16.94 3.83
C ALA A 84 -0.77 17.68 2.87
N GLN A 85 0.47 17.20 2.76
CA GLN A 85 1.45 17.78 1.81
C GLN A 85 1.02 17.58 0.36
N LEU A 86 0.54 16.37 0.01
CA LEU A 86 0.03 16.09 -1.34
C LEU A 86 -1.19 16.95 -1.69
N ALA A 87 -2.10 17.18 -0.73
CA ALA A 87 -3.28 18.02 -0.94
C ALA A 87 -2.93 19.50 -1.15
N ALA A 88 -1.83 19.99 -0.57
CA ALA A 88 -1.36 21.36 -0.69
C ALA A 88 -0.41 21.57 -1.91
N LEU A 89 0.06 20.49 -2.54
CA LEU A 89 1.04 20.55 -3.61
C LEU A 89 0.38 20.96 -4.94
N ASP A 90 0.94 21.97 -5.62
CA ASP A 90 0.66 22.18 -7.05
C ASP A 90 1.40 21.10 -7.87
N VAL A 91 0.72 20.01 -8.14
CA VAL A 91 1.30 18.84 -8.84
C VAL A 91 1.73 19.18 -10.26
N ALA A 92 1.08 20.16 -10.91
CA ALA A 92 1.43 20.57 -12.28
C ALA A 92 2.74 21.36 -12.35
N ALA A 93 3.05 22.13 -11.30
CA ALA A 93 4.26 22.94 -11.20
C ALA A 93 5.39 22.29 -10.41
N ALA A 94 5.07 21.29 -9.58
CA ALA A 94 6.06 20.65 -8.71
C ALA A 94 7.11 19.85 -9.49
N PRO A 95 8.38 19.85 -9.05
CA PRO A 95 9.38 18.98 -9.61
C PRO A 95 8.97 17.50 -9.49
N VAL A 96 9.16 16.70 -10.54
CA VAL A 96 8.70 15.31 -10.60
C VAL A 96 9.28 14.42 -9.48
N PHE A 97 10.50 14.71 -9.00
CA PHE A 97 11.11 13.97 -7.91
C PHE A 97 10.43 14.24 -6.56
N VAL A 98 9.83 15.43 -6.36
CA VAL A 98 9.04 15.75 -5.17
C VAL A 98 7.75 14.93 -5.18
N VAL A 99 7.04 14.93 -6.31
CA VAL A 99 5.82 14.13 -6.48
C VAL A 99 6.12 12.64 -6.27
N ASN A 100 7.17 12.13 -6.92
CA ASN A 100 7.60 10.73 -6.76
C ASN A 100 7.95 10.39 -5.31
N GLY A 101 8.70 11.26 -4.63
CA GLY A 101 9.06 11.07 -3.23
C GLY A 101 7.84 10.98 -2.32
N LEU A 102 6.91 11.93 -2.42
CA LEU A 102 5.68 11.93 -1.64
C LEU A 102 4.78 10.72 -1.94
N LYS A 103 4.65 10.31 -3.20
CA LYS A 103 3.86 9.12 -3.57
C LYS A 103 4.47 7.82 -3.06
N ARG A 104 5.81 7.72 -3.06
CA ARG A 104 6.49 6.58 -2.44
C ARG A 104 6.27 6.54 -0.92
N GLU A 105 6.40 7.68 -0.26
CA GLU A 105 6.19 7.81 1.18
C GLU A 105 4.74 7.55 1.60
N GLU A 106 3.77 7.99 0.78
CA GLU A 106 2.36 7.69 0.98
C GLU A 106 2.10 6.18 0.94
N LEU A 107 2.63 5.47 -0.05
CA LEU A 107 2.50 4.01 -0.17
C LEU A 107 3.11 3.31 1.06
N ILE A 108 4.32 3.70 1.47
CA ILE A 108 5.00 3.13 2.64
C ILE A 108 4.15 3.34 3.90
N ALA A 109 3.70 4.57 4.15
CA ALA A 109 2.95 4.89 5.36
C ALA A 109 1.56 4.25 5.38
N ALA A 110 0.86 4.20 4.23
CA ALA A 110 -0.44 3.56 4.10
C ALA A 110 -0.35 2.05 4.34
N ASN A 111 0.57 1.37 3.68
CA ASN A 111 0.78 -0.06 3.88
C ASN A 111 1.26 -0.36 5.31
N SER A 112 2.18 0.45 5.85
CA SER A 112 2.62 0.29 7.24
C SER A 112 1.43 0.36 8.20
N MET A 113 0.56 1.37 8.06
CA MET A 113 -0.65 1.47 8.88
C MET A 113 -1.54 0.23 8.73
N ILE A 114 -1.90 -0.14 7.51
CA ILE A 114 -2.86 -1.22 7.23
C ILE A 114 -2.33 -2.58 7.69
N ILE A 115 -1.04 -2.87 7.42
CA ILE A 115 -0.46 -4.17 7.76
C ILE A 115 -0.22 -4.28 9.27
N HIS A 116 0.12 -3.19 9.98
CA HIS A 116 0.17 -3.18 11.44
C HIS A 116 -1.21 -3.40 12.07
N GLU A 117 -2.26 -2.80 11.53
CA GLU A 117 -3.63 -3.08 11.99
C GLU A 117 -3.96 -4.57 11.88
N LEU A 118 -3.61 -5.16 10.73
CA LEU A 118 -3.81 -6.58 10.51
C LEU A 118 -2.97 -7.44 11.46
N TYR A 119 -1.71 -7.07 11.70
CA TYR A 119 -0.83 -7.73 12.65
C TYR A 119 -1.41 -7.74 14.07
N PHE A 120 -1.81 -6.58 14.59
CA PHE A 120 -2.40 -6.50 15.93
C PHE A 120 -3.77 -7.21 16.01
N ASP A 121 -4.59 -7.13 14.97
CA ASP A 121 -5.85 -7.88 14.89
C ASP A 121 -5.63 -9.40 14.79
N SER A 122 -4.43 -9.85 14.45
CA SER A 122 -4.04 -11.26 14.35
C SER A 122 -3.44 -11.82 15.64
N LEU A 123 -3.25 -10.99 16.68
CA LEU A 123 -2.63 -11.40 17.95
C LEU A 123 -3.65 -11.70 19.05
N ALA A 124 -3.15 -12.27 20.14
CA ALA A 124 -3.89 -12.59 21.37
C ALA A 124 -5.03 -13.60 21.16
N GLY A 125 -4.79 -14.59 20.34
CA GLY A 125 -5.67 -15.72 20.13
C GLY A 125 -5.03 -17.03 20.59
N GLY A 126 -5.03 -17.98 19.71
CA GLY A 126 -4.50 -19.34 19.90
C GLY A 126 -5.39 -20.37 19.22
N GLY A 127 -5.01 -21.66 19.37
CA GLY A 127 -5.73 -22.75 18.76
C GLY A 127 -5.53 -22.89 17.26
N GLU A 128 -6.53 -23.45 16.59
CA GLU A 128 -6.48 -23.77 15.17
C GLU A 128 -7.56 -23.02 14.39
N PRO A 129 -7.34 -22.77 13.08
CA PRO A 129 -8.40 -22.27 12.22
C PRO A 129 -9.52 -23.30 12.11
N SER A 130 -10.74 -22.84 11.84
CA SER A 130 -11.91 -23.71 11.68
C SER A 130 -12.74 -23.32 10.45
N GLY A 131 -13.75 -24.11 10.12
CA GLY A 131 -14.69 -23.83 9.06
C GLY A 131 -14.05 -23.59 7.70
N ALA A 132 -14.61 -22.68 6.93
CA ALA A 132 -14.22 -22.40 5.55
C ALA A 132 -12.74 -21.99 5.39
N LEU A 133 -12.16 -21.31 6.38
CA LEU A 133 -10.74 -20.96 6.34
C LEU A 133 -9.84 -22.20 6.47
N ALA A 134 -10.16 -23.12 7.40
CA ALA A 134 -9.39 -24.38 7.56
C ALA A 134 -9.46 -25.25 6.31
N GLU A 135 -10.63 -25.33 5.68
CA GLU A 135 -10.83 -26.03 4.40
C GLU A 135 -10.02 -25.40 3.28
N ALA A 136 -10.04 -24.06 3.17
CA ALA A 136 -9.26 -23.33 2.18
C ALA A 136 -7.74 -23.51 2.38
N LEU A 137 -7.26 -23.43 3.61
CA LEU A 137 -5.85 -23.70 3.92
C LEU A 137 -5.44 -25.13 3.54
N THR A 138 -6.29 -26.12 3.83
CA THR A 138 -6.04 -27.52 3.45
C THR A 138 -6.06 -27.69 1.93
N ARG A 139 -7.03 -27.11 1.25
CA ARG A 139 -7.15 -27.16 -0.23
C ARG A 139 -5.94 -26.54 -0.91
N ASP A 140 -5.53 -25.33 -0.47
CA ASP A 140 -4.57 -24.52 -1.21
C ASP A 140 -3.12 -24.88 -0.91
N PHE A 141 -2.85 -25.43 0.28
CA PHE A 141 -1.51 -25.83 0.71
C PHE A 141 -1.33 -27.35 0.86
N GLY A 142 -2.39 -28.15 0.66
CA GLY A 142 -2.39 -29.59 0.79
C GLY A 142 -2.64 -30.08 2.22
N SER A 143 -2.27 -29.31 3.24
CA SER A 143 -2.63 -29.52 4.65
C SER A 143 -2.38 -28.27 5.48
N LEU A 144 -3.07 -28.15 6.62
CA LEU A 144 -2.80 -27.10 7.60
C LEU A 144 -1.36 -27.16 8.14
N ALA A 145 -0.83 -28.36 8.36
CA ALA A 145 0.56 -28.53 8.82
C ALA A 145 1.57 -27.97 7.80
N ARG A 146 1.34 -28.22 6.51
CA ARG A 146 2.20 -27.67 5.45
C ARG A 146 2.09 -26.17 5.35
N TRP A 147 0.88 -25.59 5.44
CA TRP A 147 0.73 -24.15 5.51
C TRP A 147 1.52 -23.53 6.67
N LYS A 148 1.36 -24.09 7.89
CA LYS A 148 2.12 -23.63 9.08
C LYS A 148 3.62 -23.67 8.86
N ALA A 149 4.12 -24.77 8.31
CA ALA A 149 5.54 -24.93 8.03
C ALA A 149 6.06 -23.90 7.03
N GLU A 150 5.32 -23.64 5.94
CA GLU A 150 5.68 -22.68 4.91
C GLU A 150 5.63 -21.25 5.45
N PHE A 151 4.56 -20.85 6.15
CA PHE A 151 4.40 -19.52 6.73
C PHE A 151 5.51 -19.24 7.76
N ALA A 152 5.76 -20.17 8.67
CA ALA A 152 6.81 -20.02 9.68
C ALA A 152 8.22 -20.02 9.05
N ALA A 153 8.50 -20.85 8.05
CA ALA A 153 9.78 -20.87 7.35
C ALA A 153 10.04 -19.54 6.63
N THR A 154 9.01 -18.96 6.00
CA THR A 154 9.11 -17.64 5.35
C THR A 154 9.43 -16.55 6.37
N GLY A 155 8.81 -16.58 7.56
CA GLY A 155 9.14 -15.66 8.66
C GLY A 155 10.57 -15.84 9.16
N LYS A 156 11.00 -17.07 9.41
CA LYS A 156 12.36 -17.36 9.86
C LYS A 156 13.43 -16.93 8.85
N ALA A 157 13.12 -16.98 7.56
CA ALA A 157 14.01 -16.51 6.49
C ALA A 157 14.21 -14.98 6.48
N LEU A 158 13.29 -14.21 7.07
CA LEU A 158 13.38 -12.76 7.23
C LEU A 158 14.11 -12.33 8.53
N GLY A 159 14.49 -13.29 9.37
CA GLY A 159 15.17 -13.00 10.63
C GLY A 159 16.53 -12.30 10.43
N GLY A 160 16.79 -11.25 11.20
CA GLY A 160 17.97 -10.40 11.08
C GLY A 160 17.88 -9.36 9.97
N GLY A 161 16.72 -9.20 9.36
CA GLY A 161 16.40 -8.18 8.37
C GLY A 161 15.13 -7.43 8.73
N SER A 162 14.31 -7.18 7.72
CA SER A 162 12.99 -6.56 7.86
C SER A 162 11.99 -7.21 6.92
N GLY A 163 10.73 -6.96 7.14
CA GLY A 163 9.69 -7.35 6.21
C GLY A 163 8.46 -7.96 6.87
N TRP A 164 7.66 -8.60 6.03
CA TRP A 164 6.38 -9.20 6.41
C TRP A 164 6.19 -10.57 5.79
N VAL A 165 5.50 -11.43 6.48
CA VAL A 165 4.87 -12.60 5.87
C VAL A 165 3.36 -12.37 5.91
N LEU A 166 2.73 -12.44 4.73
CA LEU A 166 1.31 -12.20 4.59
C LEU A 166 0.63 -13.46 4.07
N LEU A 167 -0.41 -13.93 4.76
CA LEU A 167 -1.37 -14.85 4.14
C LEU A 167 -2.41 -13.99 3.43
N SER A 168 -2.50 -14.13 2.11
CA SER A 168 -3.35 -13.30 1.26
C SER A 168 -4.35 -14.15 0.47
N TRP A 169 -5.59 -13.67 0.35
CA TRP A 169 -6.53 -14.16 -0.64
C TRP A 169 -6.20 -13.57 -2.00
N SER A 170 -6.04 -14.42 -3.02
CA SER A 170 -5.93 -14.03 -4.42
C SER A 170 -7.30 -14.10 -5.09
N PRO A 171 -7.98 -12.97 -5.36
CA PRO A 171 -9.25 -12.96 -6.09
C PRO A 171 -9.13 -13.55 -7.50
N ARG A 172 -7.98 -13.32 -8.13
CA ARG A 172 -7.68 -13.83 -9.47
C ARG A 172 -7.67 -15.36 -9.52
N ASP A 173 -6.96 -15.96 -8.56
CA ASP A 173 -6.72 -17.42 -8.57
C ASP A 173 -7.70 -18.16 -7.66
N LYS A 174 -8.54 -17.43 -6.92
CA LYS A 174 -9.52 -17.94 -5.93
C LYS A 174 -8.88 -18.87 -4.91
N ARG A 175 -7.71 -18.48 -4.41
CA ARG A 175 -6.94 -19.27 -3.45
C ARG A 175 -6.18 -18.41 -2.45
N LEU A 176 -5.76 -19.04 -1.36
CA LEU A 176 -4.84 -18.47 -0.38
C LEU A 176 -3.38 -18.65 -0.82
N ILE A 177 -2.57 -17.63 -0.58
CA ILE A 177 -1.14 -17.61 -0.92
C ILE A 177 -0.38 -16.98 0.24
N ASN A 178 0.73 -17.61 0.68
CA ASN A 178 1.71 -16.93 1.51
C ASN A 178 2.58 -16.03 0.63
N THR A 179 2.75 -14.77 1.05
CA THR A 179 3.59 -13.82 0.33
C THR A 179 4.69 -13.29 1.24
N TRP A 180 5.88 -13.19 0.68
CA TRP A 180 7.05 -12.58 1.27
C TRP A 180 7.12 -11.10 0.88
N ALA A 181 7.47 -10.22 1.80
CA ALA A 181 7.66 -8.80 1.54
C ALA A 181 8.89 -8.29 2.31
N ALA A 182 9.84 -7.67 1.63
CA ALA A 182 11.05 -7.12 2.26
C ALA A 182 10.75 -5.81 3.02
N ASP A 183 9.71 -5.10 2.62
CA ASP A 183 9.27 -3.85 3.24
C ASP A 183 7.77 -3.60 3.03
N HIS A 184 7.29 -2.45 3.48
CA HIS A 184 5.89 -2.06 3.37
C HIS A 184 5.40 -1.81 1.93
N THR A 185 6.29 -1.73 0.93
CA THR A 185 5.89 -1.47 -0.47
C THR A 185 5.53 -2.74 -1.23
N MET A 186 5.85 -3.90 -0.68
CA MET A 186 5.73 -5.19 -1.37
C MET A 186 4.51 -5.96 -0.90
N THR A 187 3.51 -6.06 -1.77
CA THR A 187 2.35 -6.92 -1.58
C THR A 187 2.00 -7.63 -2.89
N LEU A 188 1.24 -8.71 -2.82
CA LEU A 188 0.70 -9.35 -4.02
C LEU A 188 -0.26 -8.37 -4.72
N ALA A 189 0.00 -8.02 -5.98
CA ALA A 189 -0.89 -7.15 -6.74
C ALA A 189 -2.31 -7.73 -6.80
N GLY A 190 -3.29 -6.97 -6.30
CA GLY A 190 -4.68 -7.41 -6.18
C GLY A 190 -4.94 -8.43 -5.06
N GLY A 191 -3.90 -8.86 -4.33
CA GLY A 191 -4.04 -9.71 -3.15
C GLY A 191 -4.69 -8.97 -1.98
N ARG A 192 -5.43 -9.71 -1.16
CA ARG A 192 -6.09 -9.19 0.04
C ARG A 192 -5.54 -9.92 1.26
N PRO A 193 -4.62 -9.31 2.02
CA PRO A 193 -4.06 -9.93 3.22
C PRO A 193 -5.13 -10.20 4.28
N ILE A 194 -5.06 -11.39 4.89
CA ILE A 194 -5.95 -11.82 5.98
C ILE A 194 -5.20 -12.14 7.27
N LEU A 195 -3.87 -12.33 7.18
CA LEU A 195 -2.98 -12.55 8.33
C LEU A 195 -1.64 -11.90 8.01
N ALA A 196 -1.02 -11.25 8.98
CA ALA A 196 0.30 -10.63 8.85
C ALA A 196 1.21 -11.03 10.02
N LEU A 197 2.45 -11.41 9.70
CA LEU A 197 3.55 -11.57 10.65
C LEU A 197 4.58 -10.48 10.37
N ASP A 198 4.85 -9.66 11.38
CA ASP A 198 5.86 -8.61 11.33
C ASP A 198 7.24 -9.18 11.64
N MET A 199 8.20 -9.00 10.72
CA MET A 199 9.59 -9.44 10.86
C MET A 199 10.58 -8.28 10.96
N TYR A 200 10.09 -7.05 11.13
CA TYR A 200 10.96 -5.94 11.53
C TYR A 200 11.46 -6.16 12.96
N GLU A 201 12.68 -5.75 13.24
CA GLU A 201 13.30 -5.93 14.57
C GLU A 201 12.48 -5.31 15.71
N HIS A 202 11.74 -4.23 15.45
CA HIS A 202 10.87 -3.63 16.46
C HIS A 202 9.74 -4.54 16.93
N ALA A 203 9.40 -5.57 16.16
CA ALA A 203 8.36 -6.54 16.53
C ALA A 203 8.87 -7.64 17.48
N TYR A 204 10.21 -7.81 17.63
CA TYR A 204 10.72 -8.93 18.42
C TYR A 204 12.03 -8.68 19.18
N GLN A 205 12.86 -7.71 18.76
CA GLN A 205 14.22 -7.59 19.27
C GLN A 205 14.28 -7.34 20.79
N MET A 206 13.31 -6.61 21.33
CA MET A 206 13.24 -6.29 22.76
C MET A 206 13.11 -7.54 23.65
N ASP A 207 12.39 -8.57 23.20
CA ASP A 207 12.13 -9.80 23.95
C ASP A 207 13.04 -10.96 23.51
N TYR A 208 13.39 -11.01 22.25
CA TYR A 208 14.04 -12.16 21.62
C TYR A 208 15.50 -11.85 21.19
N GLY A 209 15.90 -10.59 21.09
CA GLY A 209 17.21 -10.23 20.54
C GLY A 209 17.37 -10.83 19.14
N ALA A 210 18.49 -11.50 18.89
CA ALA A 210 18.78 -12.15 17.61
C ALA A 210 17.98 -13.46 17.37
N ARG A 211 17.15 -13.91 18.32
CA ARG A 211 16.39 -15.19 18.21
C ARG A 211 15.07 -15.00 17.47
N ALA A 212 15.10 -14.41 16.28
CA ALA A 212 13.92 -14.16 15.46
C ALA A 212 13.06 -15.44 15.22
N ALA A 213 13.70 -16.61 15.11
CA ALA A 213 12.98 -17.87 14.96
C ALA A 213 12.05 -18.21 16.14
N ALA A 214 12.48 -17.91 17.38
CA ALA A 214 11.67 -18.12 18.58
C ALA A 214 10.49 -17.13 18.64
N TYR A 215 10.65 -15.91 18.15
CA TYR A 215 9.55 -14.97 17.98
C TYR A 215 8.51 -15.48 16.98
N VAL A 216 8.94 -16.01 15.83
CA VAL A 216 8.02 -16.62 14.85
C VAL A 216 7.21 -17.75 15.51
N ASP A 217 7.86 -18.61 16.29
CA ASP A 217 7.17 -19.70 17.00
C ASP A 217 6.15 -19.16 18.03
N ALA A 218 6.48 -18.09 18.75
CA ALA A 218 5.55 -17.41 19.66
C ALA A 218 4.38 -16.77 18.92
N PHE A 219 4.62 -16.10 17.80
CA PHE A 219 3.55 -15.54 16.95
C PHE A 219 2.57 -16.63 16.49
N MET A 220 3.10 -17.76 16.00
CA MET A 220 2.28 -18.89 15.50
C MET A 220 1.36 -19.48 16.58
N GLN A 221 1.74 -19.39 17.85
CA GLN A 221 0.93 -19.82 18.99
C GLN A 221 -0.14 -18.80 19.38
N ASN A 222 0.02 -17.52 18.99
CA ASN A 222 -0.85 -16.41 19.36
C ASN A 222 -1.81 -15.99 18.25
N ILE A 223 -1.88 -16.70 17.13
CA ILE A 223 -2.74 -16.27 16.01
C ILE A 223 -4.21 -16.27 16.43
N ARG A 224 -4.85 -15.10 16.27
CA ARG A 224 -6.29 -14.94 16.45
C ARG A 224 -7.03 -15.22 15.15
N TRP A 225 -7.47 -16.45 15.00
CA TRP A 225 -8.08 -16.97 13.78
C TRP A 225 -9.41 -16.32 13.42
N THR A 226 -10.16 -15.82 14.41
CA THR A 226 -11.47 -15.19 14.19
C THR A 226 -11.41 -14.00 13.25
N ASN A 227 -10.35 -13.18 13.33
CA ASN A 227 -10.15 -12.05 12.40
C ASN A 227 -9.81 -12.54 10.99
N ALA A 228 -8.85 -13.46 10.87
CA ALA A 228 -8.46 -14.04 9.57
C ALA A 228 -9.64 -14.74 8.88
N GLN A 229 -10.48 -15.46 9.64
CA GLN A 229 -11.68 -16.12 9.12
C GLN A 229 -12.70 -15.11 8.61
N ALA A 230 -13.00 -14.06 9.38
CA ALA A 230 -13.96 -13.03 8.97
C ALA A 230 -13.51 -12.30 7.69
N LEU A 231 -12.19 -12.01 7.58
CA LEU A 231 -11.62 -11.40 6.37
C LEU A 231 -11.67 -12.35 5.17
N PHE A 232 -11.31 -13.62 5.36
CA PHE A 232 -11.38 -14.64 4.32
C PHE A 232 -12.80 -14.80 3.79
N GLU A 233 -13.78 -14.98 4.66
CA GLU A 233 -15.18 -15.15 4.27
C GLU A 233 -15.73 -13.92 3.51
N ARG A 234 -15.35 -12.72 3.94
CA ARG A 234 -15.72 -11.49 3.23
C ARG A 234 -15.11 -11.46 1.82
N TYR A 235 -13.81 -11.68 1.71
CA TYR A 235 -13.10 -11.55 0.44
C TYR A 235 -13.46 -12.65 -0.55
N ALA A 236 -13.70 -13.88 -0.07
CA ALA A 236 -14.13 -14.97 -0.92
C ALA A 236 -15.54 -14.80 -1.48
N ARG A 237 -16.43 -14.05 -0.78
CA ARG A 237 -17.78 -13.72 -1.28
C ARG A 237 -17.79 -12.60 -2.33
N GLU A 238 -16.82 -11.68 -2.27
CA GLU A 238 -16.72 -10.53 -3.17
C GLU A 238 -16.07 -10.88 -4.52
N THR A 239 -15.70 -12.13 -4.74
CA THR A 239 -15.00 -12.66 -5.93
C THR A 239 -15.69 -13.88 -6.51
#